data_13da9b0de5e0bec20006e2a1c0d89fca
#
_entry.id   13da9b0de5e0bec20006e2a1c0d89fca
#
_cell.length_a   1.000
_cell.length_b   1.000
_cell.length_c   1.000
_cell.angle_alpha   90.00
_cell.angle_beta   90.00
_cell.angle_gamma   90.00
#
_symmetry.space_group_name_H-M   'P 1'
#
loop_
_entity.id
_entity.type
_entity.pdbx_description
1 polymer ?
#
loop_
_entity_poly.entity_id
_entity_poly.type
_entity_poly.pdbx_seq_one_letter_code
_entity_poly.pdbx_strand_id
1 'polypeptide(L)'
;MLPRSRTLPPRMNHAAYEERQDIRHYMQVEIQPKAQSETEAMNPLSNYSKCFDDDGRLKRTGTFWTATSHIITAVIGSGVLSLAWAIAQLGWVAGPAVMMLFAIVILYTSSLLSQCYRTGDPVTGPRNYTYMDAVKANLGGRKVAVCGAIQYLNLFGIAIGYTIAASVSMMAIKRSNCFHKSGGKDPCHMSSNGYMITFGITEIIFSQIPDFDQVWWLSIVAAVMSFTYSTVGLSLGIAKVAENGIIKGSLMGISTGTLTKAGTVTSMQKLWRSLQALGAIAFAYSYSIILLEIQDTVKSPPAEYKTMKKATVLSVSVTTVFYLLCGCMGYAAFGDYSPGNLLTGFGFYNPYWLLDIANLAIVIHLVGAYQVYCQPLYAFVEKWSAKRWSKSDFITAEYDIPIPFCGVYQLNFFRVTWRTVFVVVTTVIAMLMPFFNDVVGILGAFGFWPLTVYFPVEMYISQKKIKWWSTRWIALQILSFTCLIVSLAAAVGSVAGVLLDLKTYKPFKTSY
;
A
#
# COMPACT_ATOMS: atom_id res chain seq x y z
N MET A 1 -39.07 -43.80 -17.71
CA MET A 1 -37.66 -43.94 -17.28
C MET A 1 -37.16 -42.58 -16.82
N LEU A 2 -37.08 -42.36 -15.50
CA LEU A 2 -36.56 -41.14 -14.89
C LEU A 2 -35.03 -41.27 -14.73
N PRO A 3 -34.24 -40.24 -14.98
CA PRO A 3 -32.81 -40.31 -14.79
C PRO A 3 -32.45 -40.18 -13.30
N ARG A 4 -31.51 -41.02 -12.87
CA ARG A 4 -30.96 -41.13 -11.53
C ARG A 4 -30.37 -39.81 -11.05
N SER A 5 -30.71 -39.40 -9.83
CA SER A 5 -30.06 -38.37 -9.04
C SER A 5 -28.56 -38.68 -8.87
N ARG A 6 -27.71 -37.79 -9.29
CA ARG A 6 -26.28 -37.82 -8.91
C ARG A 6 -26.17 -37.37 -7.45
N THR A 7 -25.81 -38.28 -6.59
CA THR A 7 -25.39 -38.02 -5.21
C THR A 7 -24.15 -37.15 -5.20
N LEU A 8 -24.19 -36.09 -4.40
CA LEU A 8 -23.04 -35.23 -4.08
C LEU A 8 -21.91 -36.07 -3.45
N PRO A 9 -20.65 -35.80 -3.79
CA PRO A 9 -19.49 -36.49 -3.19
C PRO A 9 -19.35 -36.16 -1.71
N PRO A 10 -18.78 -37.07 -0.90
CA PRO A 10 -18.70 -36.96 0.55
C PRO A 10 -17.79 -35.76 0.98
N ARG A 11 -18.14 -35.16 2.11
CA ARG A 11 -17.44 -34.08 2.83
C ARG A 11 -15.95 -34.39 2.98
N MET A 12 -15.07 -33.45 2.63
CA MET A 12 -13.64 -33.55 2.89
C MET A 12 -13.30 -32.92 4.25
N ASN A 13 -12.51 -33.65 5.06
CA ASN A 13 -11.95 -33.21 6.34
C ASN A 13 -10.72 -32.29 6.15
N HIS A 14 -10.39 -31.50 7.15
CA HIS A 14 -9.27 -30.53 7.20
C HIS A 14 -7.89 -31.14 6.82
N ALA A 15 -7.66 -32.42 7.17
CA ALA A 15 -6.47 -33.16 6.73
C ALA A 15 -6.42 -33.31 5.20
N ALA A 16 -7.57 -33.41 4.55
CA ALA A 16 -7.67 -33.46 3.09
C ALA A 16 -7.42 -32.10 2.41
N TYR A 17 -7.52 -30.99 3.16
CA TYR A 17 -7.20 -29.64 2.64
C TYR A 17 -5.70 -29.37 2.62
N GLU A 18 -4.98 -29.73 3.70
CA GLU A 18 -3.51 -29.70 3.72
C GLU A 18 -2.95 -30.70 2.70
N GLU A 19 -3.54 -31.90 2.62
CA GLU A 19 -3.18 -32.93 1.65
C GLU A 19 -3.50 -32.51 0.20
N ARG A 20 -4.55 -31.68 -0.05
CA ARG A 20 -4.84 -31.12 -1.38
C ARG A 20 -3.92 -29.96 -1.77
N GLN A 21 -3.50 -29.13 -0.83
CA GLN A 21 -2.46 -28.15 -1.11
C GLN A 21 -1.11 -28.86 -1.35
N ASP A 22 -0.83 -29.90 -0.58
CA ASP A 22 0.29 -30.80 -0.82
C ASP A 22 0.09 -31.61 -2.11
N ILE A 23 -1.10 -32.17 -2.40
CA ILE A 23 -1.37 -32.95 -3.61
C ILE A 23 -1.34 -32.07 -4.87
N ARG A 24 -1.81 -30.82 -4.86
CA ARG A 24 -1.55 -29.89 -5.98
C ARG A 24 -0.08 -29.59 -6.15
N HIS A 25 0.66 -29.58 -5.05
CA HIS A 25 2.11 -29.49 -5.06
C HIS A 25 2.74 -30.80 -5.55
N TYR A 26 2.16 -31.96 -5.22
CA TYR A 26 2.63 -33.30 -5.60
C TYR A 26 2.13 -33.77 -6.97
N MET A 27 0.92 -33.43 -7.42
CA MET A 27 0.46 -33.82 -8.76
C MET A 27 1.23 -33.13 -9.90
N GLN A 28 1.98 -32.06 -9.62
CA GLN A 28 2.98 -31.52 -10.54
C GLN A 28 4.29 -32.29 -10.53
N VAL A 29 4.49 -33.23 -9.60
CA VAL A 29 5.74 -33.96 -9.38
C VAL A 29 5.69 -35.43 -9.86
N GLU A 30 4.50 -36.02 -10.07
CA GLU A 30 4.38 -37.42 -10.56
C GLU A 30 4.38 -37.53 -12.08
N ILE A 31 5.45 -37.08 -12.72
CA ILE A 31 5.93 -37.73 -13.94
C ILE A 31 7.21 -38.48 -13.54
N GLN A 32 7.05 -39.70 -13.06
CA GLN A 32 8.18 -40.61 -12.84
C GLN A 32 8.79 -41.04 -14.17
N PRO A 33 10.08 -40.87 -14.39
CA PRO A 33 10.82 -41.71 -15.33
C PRO A 33 11.17 -43.03 -14.61
N LYS A 34 10.83 -44.13 -15.28
CA LYS A 34 11.20 -45.50 -14.87
C LYS A 34 12.67 -45.63 -14.51
N ALA A 35 12.85 -46.46 -13.52
CA ALA A 35 14.13 -46.92 -12.99
C ALA A 35 15.20 -47.26 -14.06
N GLN A 36 16.37 -46.71 -13.90
CA GLN A 36 17.62 -47.30 -14.28
C GLN A 36 18.62 -47.22 -13.13
N SER A 37 19.20 -48.39 -12.91
CA SER A 37 20.18 -48.86 -11.93
C SER A 37 21.21 -47.90 -11.37
N GLU A 38 21.35 -48.03 -10.07
CA GLU A 38 22.48 -47.93 -9.16
C GLU A 38 23.85 -47.46 -9.69
N THR A 39 24.51 -46.68 -8.83
CA THR A 39 25.92 -46.30 -8.78
C THR A 39 26.36 -45.15 -9.67
N GLU A 40 26.11 -43.92 -9.18
CA GLU A 40 27.10 -42.84 -9.36
C GLU A 40 27.15 -41.94 -8.14
N ALA A 41 28.38 -41.67 -7.70
CA ALA A 41 28.74 -40.92 -6.51
C ALA A 41 28.09 -39.53 -6.47
N MET A 42 27.61 -39.13 -5.32
CA MET A 42 27.03 -37.81 -5.00
C MET A 42 27.97 -36.68 -5.42
N ASN A 43 27.61 -36.03 -6.52
CA ASN A 43 28.16 -34.72 -6.89
C ASN A 43 27.17 -33.63 -6.41
N PRO A 44 27.52 -32.72 -5.48
CA PRO A 44 26.59 -31.77 -4.89
C PRO A 44 26.15 -30.64 -5.83
N LEU A 45 26.51 -30.68 -7.11
CA LEU A 45 26.33 -29.57 -8.07
C LEU A 45 25.22 -29.78 -9.11
N SER A 46 24.45 -30.88 -9.06
CA SER A 46 23.49 -31.20 -10.14
C SER A 46 22.00 -31.00 -9.82
N ASN A 47 21.62 -30.34 -8.74
CA ASN A 47 20.21 -30.13 -8.36
C ASN A 47 19.62 -28.77 -8.76
N TYR A 48 19.92 -28.26 -9.94
CA TYR A 48 19.11 -27.19 -10.53
C TYR A 48 18.01 -27.79 -11.41
N SER A 49 16.84 -28.05 -10.81
CA SER A 49 15.63 -28.34 -11.60
C SER A 49 15.37 -27.20 -12.57
N LYS A 50 15.00 -27.52 -13.81
CA LYS A 50 14.63 -26.48 -14.81
C LYS A 50 13.36 -25.70 -14.39
N CYS A 51 12.51 -26.31 -13.55
CA CYS A 51 11.19 -25.78 -13.19
C CYS A 51 11.08 -25.25 -11.75
N PHE A 52 11.99 -25.63 -10.85
CA PHE A 52 11.91 -25.30 -9.41
C PHE A 52 13.17 -24.59 -8.92
N ASP A 53 13.00 -23.70 -7.96
CA ASP A 53 14.08 -23.06 -7.21
C ASP A 53 14.58 -23.96 -6.05
N ASP A 54 15.62 -23.50 -5.36
CA ASP A 54 16.26 -24.18 -4.22
C ASP A 54 15.32 -24.43 -3.01
N ASP A 55 14.16 -23.79 -2.96
CA ASP A 55 13.12 -23.97 -1.94
C ASP A 55 11.97 -24.90 -2.37
N GLY A 56 12.09 -25.55 -3.52
CA GLY A 56 11.07 -26.45 -4.06
C GLY A 56 9.84 -25.77 -4.65
N ARG A 57 9.81 -24.43 -4.71
CA ARG A 57 8.75 -23.67 -5.38
C ARG A 57 9.04 -23.48 -6.86
N LEU A 58 8.01 -23.15 -7.63
CA LEU A 58 8.16 -22.78 -9.04
C LEU A 58 9.25 -21.71 -9.21
N LYS A 59 10.07 -21.89 -10.24
CA LYS A 59 11.19 -21.00 -10.51
C LYS A 59 10.74 -19.57 -10.70
N ARG A 60 11.32 -18.68 -9.93
CA ARG A 60 11.06 -17.24 -9.99
C ARG A 60 11.61 -16.65 -11.28
N THR A 61 10.83 -15.82 -11.92
CA THR A 61 11.15 -15.21 -13.23
C THR A 61 11.41 -13.72 -13.16
N GLY A 62 11.12 -13.11 -12.01
CA GLY A 62 11.24 -11.67 -11.80
C GLY A 62 12.65 -11.15 -12.07
N THR A 63 12.73 -10.02 -12.73
CA THR A 63 13.97 -9.36 -13.13
C THR A 63 14.16 -8.05 -12.36
N PHE A 64 15.30 -7.40 -12.57
CA PHE A 64 15.55 -6.03 -12.13
C PHE A 64 14.41 -5.07 -12.56
N TRP A 65 13.97 -5.14 -13.81
CA TRP A 65 12.94 -4.27 -14.36
C TRP A 65 11.57 -4.53 -13.75
N THR A 66 11.20 -5.81 -13.55
CA THR A 66 9.92 -6.15 -12.93
C THR A 66 9.89 -5.70 -11.47
N ALA A 67 10.96 -5.92 -10.71
CA ALA A 67 11.07 -5.44 -9.34
C ALA A 67 11.01 -3.90 -9.26
N THR A 68 11.72 -3.20 -10.16
CA THR A 68 11.66 -1.73 -10.27
C THR A 68 10.23 -1.25 -10.54
N SER A 69 9.53 -1.85 -11.49
CA SER A 69 8.14 -1.50 -11.80
C SER A 69 7.21 -1.74 -10.63
N HIS A 70 7.34 -2.87 -9.93
CA HIS A 70 6.53 -3.15 -8.73
C HIS A 70 6.76 -2.14 -7.60
N ILE A 71 8.02 -1.76 -7.34
CA ILE A 71 8.32 -0.74 -6.32
C ILE A 71 7.74 0.61 -6.73
N ILE A 72 7.94 1.06 -7.98
CA ILE A 72 7.40 2.34 -8.46
C ILE A 72 5.88 2.36 -8.32
N THR A 73 5.20 1.29 -8.73
CA THR A 73 3.74 1.17 -8.62
C THR A 73 3.27 1.21 -7.16
N ALA A 74 3.99 0.54 -6.27
CA ALA A 74 3.66 0.53 -4.86
C ALA A 74 3.87 1.90 -4.18
N VAL A 75 4.87 2.65 -4.61
CA VAL A 75 5.19 3.98 -4.09
C VAL A 75 4.27 5.04 -4.69
N ILE A 76 4.09 5.08 -6.03
CA ILE A 76 3.19 6.05 -6.68
C ILE A 76 1.74 5.60 -6.50
N GLY A 77 1.22 5.80 -5.30
CA GLY A 77 -0.17 5.56 -4.92
C GLY A 77 -0.88 6.87 -4.56
N SER A 78 -1.90 6.80 -3.71
CA SER A 78 -2.65 7.98 -3.24
C SER A 78 -1.79 9.03 -2.53
N GLY A 79 -0.62 8.66 -2.02
CA GLY A 79 0.29 9.57 -1.33
C GLY A 79 0.78 10.75 -2.16
N VAL A 80 1.01 10.57 -3.47
CA VAL A 80 1.46 11.66 -4.36
C VAL A 80 0.48 12.83 -4.39
N LEU A 81 -0.81 12.56 -4.20
CA LEU A 81 -1.86 13.57 -4.25
C LEU A 81 -1.79 14.57 -3.09
N SER A 82 -1.24 14.17 -1.94
CA SER A 82 -1.11 15.00 -0.74
C SER A 82 0.19 15.81 -0.67
N LEU A 83 1.15 15.56 -1.57
CA LEU A 83 2.49 16.17 -1.48
C LEU A 83 2.47 17.69 -1.71
N ALA A 84 1.63 18.20 -2.59
CA ALA A 84 1.48 19.64 -2.78
C ALA A 84 1.03 20.33 -1.48
N TRP A 85 0.06 19.74 -0.80
CA TRP A 85 -0.38 20.20 0.53
C TRP A 85 0.74 20.10 1.56
N ALA A 86 1.48 19.01 1.59
CA ALA A 86 2.56 18.81 2.55
C ALA A 86 3.68 19.87 2.36
N ILE A 87 4.07 20.15 1.12
CA ILE A 87 5.04 21.22 0.82
C ILE A 87 4.47 22.58 1.23
N ALA A 88 3.18 22.84 1.00
CA ALA A 88 2.55 24.08 1.41
C ALA A 88 2.61 24.31 2.93
N GLN A 89 2.56 23.27 3.76
CA GLN A 89 2.72 23.42 5.20
C GLN A 89 4.17 23.71 5.60
N LEU A 90 5.15 23.14 4.88
CA LEU A 90 6.58 23.21 5.21
C LEU A 90 7.31 24.36 4.50
N GLY A 91 6.82 24.80 3.34
CA GLY A 91 7.44 25.81 2.50
C GLY A 91 8.49 25.29 1.54
N TRP A 92 9.02 26.21 0.72
CA TRP A 92 9.96 25.90 -0.36
C TRP A 92 11.30 25.33 0.10
N VAL A 93 11.71 25.60 1.35
CA VAL A 93 12.98 25.11 1.88
C VAL A 93 12.79 23.77 2.57
N ALA A 94 11.92 23.72 3.59
CA ALA A 94 11.75 22.53 4.40
C ALA A 94 11.01 21.40 3.67
N GLY A 95 10.03 21.72 2.81
CA GLY A 95 9.28 20.71 2.07
C GLY A 95 10.15 19.79 1.22
N PRO A 96 10.86 20.30 0.21
CA PRO A 96 11.75 19.50 -0.61
C PRO A 96 12.89 18.85 0.18
N ALA A 97 13.47 19.55 1.17
CA ALA A 97 14.54 19.00 2.01
C ALA A 97 14.07 17.78 2.81
N VAL A 98 12.89 17.86 3.42
CA VAL A 98 12.27 16.74 4.15
C VAL A 98 11.99 15.58 3.22
N MET A 99 11.45 15.83 2.02
CA MET A 99 11.20 14.76 1.03
C MET A 99 12.50 14.02 0.66
N MET A 100 13.60 14.76 0.45
CA MET A 100 14.92 14.18 0.17
C MET A 100 15.45 13.36 1.36
N LEU A 101 15.28 13.84 2.60
CA LEU A 101 15.68 13.11 3.80
C LEU A 101 14.91 11.80 3.94
N PHE A 102 13.59 11.81 3.73
CA PHE A 102 12.78 10.58 3.75
C PHE A 102 13.22 9.61 2.66
N ALA A 103 13.49 10.09 1.44
CA ALA A 103 14.00 9.26 0.35
C ALA A 103 15.32 8.56 0.72
N ILE A 104 16.27 9.29 1.34
CA ILE A 104 17.55 8.73 1.78
C ILE A 104 17.35 7.68 2.88
N VAL A 105 16.51 7.97 3.88
CA VAL A 105 16.20 7.03 4.96
C VAL A 105 15.58 5.75 4.40
N ILE A 106 14.59 5.86 3.53
CA ILE A 106 13.92 4.71 2.92
C ILE A 106 14.86 3.90 2.04
N LEU A 107 15.67 4.56 1.21
CA LEU A 107 16.68 3.89 0.39
C LEU A 107 17.63 3.05 1.27
N TYR A 108 18.08 3.61 2.36
CA TYR A 108 18.98 2.94 3.28
C TYR A 108 18.29 1.78 4.00
N THR A 109 17.14 2.00 4.64
CA THR A 109 16.43 0.97 5.40
C THR A 109 15.87 -0.15 4.54
N SER A 110 15.41 0.14 3.31
CA SER A 110 15.04 -0.86 2.31
C SER A 110 16.23 -1.72 1.90
N SER A 111 17.43 -1.14 1.80
CA SER A 111 18.67 -1.90 1.55
C SER A 111 19.03 -2.81 2.73
N LEU A 112 18.74 -2.42 3.97
CA LEU A 112 18.92 -3.31 5.14
C LEU A 112 17.89 -4.43 5.12
N LEU A 113 16.61 -4.10 4.89
CA LEU A 113 15.51 -5.06 4.85
C LEU A 113 15.72 -6.11 3.75
N SER A 114 16.15 -5.70 2.56
CA SER A 114 16.39 -6.64 1.45
C SER A 114 17.46 -7.69 1.77
N GLN A 115 18.41 -7.39 2.66
CA GLN A 115 19.40 -8.35 3.12
C GLN A 115 18.83 -9.35 4.14
N CYS A 116 17.69 -9.05 4.76
CA CYS A 116 16.99 -9.94 5.69
C CYS A 116 16.03 -10.91 5.00
N TYR A 117 15.94 -10.88 3.66
CA TYR A 117 15.14 -11.82 2.88
C TYR A 117 15.60 -13.27 3.04
N ARG A 118 16.93 -13.52 3.14
CA ARG A 118 17.45 -14.83 3.49
C ARG A 118 18.05 -14.81 4.90
N THR A 119 17.74 -15.85 5.67
CA THR A 119 18.24 -15.98 7.04
C THR A 119 19.65 -16.57 7.03
N GLY A 120 20.57 -15.95 7.76
CA GLY A 120 21.96 -16.37 7.85
C GLY A 120 22.78 -15.97 6.62
N ASP A 121 23.02 -16.92 5.71
CA ASP A 121 23.74 -16.64 4.47
C ASP A 121 22.79 -15.97 3.43
N PRO A 122 23.19 -14.82 2.86
CA PRO A 122 22.31 -14.06 1.94
C PRO A 122 22.16 -14.69 0.55
N VAL A 123 22.87 -15.78 0.26
CA VAL A 123 22.82 -16.49 -1.04
C VAL A 123 22.15 -17.86 -0.93
N THR A 124 22.49 -18.62 0.11
CA THR A 124 22.09 -20.02 0.29
C THR A 124 21.13 -20.24 1.46
N GLY A 125 20.94 -19.24 2.33
CA GLY A 125 20.07 -19.35 3.50
C GLY A 125 18.58 -19.49 3.13
N PRO A 126 17.76 -20.03 4.05
CA PRO A 126 16.32 -20.16 3.83
C PRO A 126 15.68 -18.79 3.58
N ARG A 127 14.68 -18.76 2.68
CA ARG A 127 13.95 -17.54 2.30
C ARG A 127 12.87 -17.18 3.31
N ASN A 128 12.72 -15.89 3.55
CA ASN A 128 11.61 -15.30 4.29
C ASN A 128 10.64 -14.68 3.27
N TYR A 129 9.52 -15.34 3.03
CA TYR A 129 8.59 -15.00 1.96
C TYR A 129 7.79 -13.72 2.22
N THR A 130 7.60 -13.41 3.51
CA THR A 130 6.85 -12.24 3.96
C THR A 130 7.66 -11.43 4.96
N TYR A 131 7.23 -10.18 5.14
CA TYR A 131 7.81 -9.31 6.17
C TYR A 131 7.76 -9.97 7.57
N MET A 132 6.62 -10.60 7.90
CA MET A 132 6.43 -11.29 9.18
C MET A 132 7.37 -12.50 9.34
N ASP A 133 7.65 -13.24 8.26
CA ASP A 133 8.59 -14.35 8.29
C ASP A 133 10.01 -13.88 8.62
N ALA A 134 10.43 -12.76 8.02
CA ALA A 134 11.73 -12.15 8.30
C ALA A 134 11.84 -11.68 9.76
N VAL A 135 10.78 -11.05 10.30
CA VAL A 135 10.73 -10.65 11.71
C VAL A 135 10.80 -11.90 12.62
N LYS A 136 10.06 -12.95 12.29
CA LYS A 136 10.06 -14.20 13.03
C LYS A 136 11.44 -14.87 13.04
N ALA A 137 12.09 -14.94 11.89
CA ALA A 137 13.40 -15.57 11.72
C ALA A 137 14.53 -14.83 12.45
N ASN A 138 14.49 -13.49 12.47
CA ASN A 138 15.57 -12.67 13.01
C ASN A 138 15.35 -12.21 14.46
N LEU A 139 14.12 -11.94 14.87
CA LEU A 139 13.80 -11.32 16.16
C LEU A 139 12.97 -12.21 17.07
N GLY A 140 12.11 -13.06 16.51
CA GLY A 140 11.28 -14.02 17.24
C GLY A 140 10.35 -13.41 18.30
N GLY A 141 9.74 -14.29 19.10
CA GLY A 141 9.04 -13.94 20.33
C GLY A 141 7.94 -12.88 20.20
N ARG A 142 7.86 -11.99 21.20
CA ARG A 142 6.85 -10.93 21.29
C ARG A 142 6.94 -9.89 20.16
N LYS A 143 8.13 -9.69 19.57
CA LYS A 143 8.34 -8.74 18.47
C LYS A 143 7.53 -9.08 17.22
N VAL A 144 7.30 -10.38 16.96
CA VAL A 144 6.45 -10.84 15.86
C VAL A 144 5.00 -10.41 16.05
N ALA A 145 4.45 -10.58 17.26
CA ALA A 145 3.08 -10.17 17.56
C ALA A 145 2.90 -8.64 17.44
N VAL A 146 3.87 -7.87 17.95
CA VAL A 146 3.87 -6.40 17.86
C VAL A 146 3.95 -5.96 16.39
N CYS A 147 4.86 -6.54 15.61
CA CYS A 147 4.98 -6.25 14.19
C CYS A 147 3.67 -6.53 13.44
N GLY A 148 3.08 -7.71 13.66
CA GLY A 148 1.81 -8.09 13.05
C GLY A 148 0.68 -7.14 13.41
N ALA A 149 0.55 -6.78 14.69
CA ALA A 149 -0.46 -5.82 15.13
C ALA A 149 -0.31 -4.46 14.40
N ILE A 150 0.91 -3.91 14.34
CA ILE A 150 1.19 -2.64 13.66
C ILE A 150 0.92 -2.76 12.16
N GLN A 151 1.38 -3.83 11.52
CA GLN A 151 1.17 -4.04 10.08
C GLN A 151 -0.32 -4.15 9.73
N TYR A 152 -1.08 -4.96 10.46
CA TYR A 152 -2.51 -5.14 10.17
C TYR A 152 -3.36 -3.92 10.50
N LEU A 153 -3.03 -3.17 11.58
CA LEU A 153 -3.67 -1.88 11.85
C LEU A 153 -3.36 -0.85 10.76
N ASN A 154 -2.14 -0.84 10.23
CA ASN A 154 -1.78 0.04 9.12
C ASN A 154 -2.56 -0.33 7.85
N LEU A 155 -2.64 -1.61 7.50
CA LEU A 155 -3.41 -2.10 6.35
C LEU A 155 -4.91 -1.78 6.48
N PHE A 156 -5.48 -1.93 7.69
CA PHE A 156 -6.85 -1.53 7.98
C PHE A 156 -7.08 -0.03 7.75
N GLY A 157 -6.17 0.81 8.22
CA GLY A 157 -6.23 2.25 8.00
C GLY A 157 -6.07 2.64 6.52
N ILE A 158 -5.23 1.93 5.76
CA ILE A 158 -5.06 2.14 4.31
C ILE A 158 -6.38 1.91 3.59
N ALA A 159 -7.14 0.86 3.93
CA ALA A 159 -8.47 0.58 3.36
C ALA A 159 -9.44 1.76 3.58
N ILE A 160 -9.42 2.37 4.78
CA ILE A 160 -10.22 3.57 5.08
C ILE A 160 -9.76 4.74 4.20
N GLY A 161 -8.47 5.01 4.13
CA GLY A 161 -7.89 6.09 3.31
C GLY A 161 -8.24 5.96 1.83
N TYR A 162 -8.22 4.74 1.29
CA TYR A 162 -8.58 4.48 -0.11
C TYR A 162 -10.07 4.72 -0.38
N THR A 163 -10.94 4.33 0.54
CA THR A 163 -12.40 4.61 0.45
C THR A 163 -12.66 6.12 0.41
N ILE A 164 -11.98 6.89 1.26
CA ILE A 164 -12.10 8.36 1.27
C ILE A 164 -11.58 8.95 -0.06
N ALA A 165 -10.38 8.57 -0.48
CA ALA A 165 -9.76 9.10 -1.69
C ALA A 165 -10.58 8.81 -2.95
N ALA A 166 -11.12 7.59 -3.09
CA ALA A 166 -11.96 7.19 -4.20
C ALA A 166 -13.26 8.00 -4.23
N SER A 167 -13.92 8.20 -3.08
CA SER A 167 -15.13 9.00 -2.99
C SER A 167 -14.92 10.46 -3.38
N VAL A 168 -13.80 11.07 -2.94
CA VAL A 168 -13.43 12.44 -3.30
C VAL A 168 -13.23 12.57 -4.81
N SER A 169 -12.57 11.59 -5.44
CA SER A 169 -12.35 11.60 -6.89
C SER A 169 -13.66 11.41 -7.69
N MET A 170 -14.54 10.51 -7.27
CA MET A 170 -15.85 10.33 -7.90
C MET A 170 -16.73 11.58 -7.77
N MET A 171 -16.70 12.25 -6.62
CA MET A 171 -17.39 13.53 -6.43
C MET A 171 -16.82 14.63 -7.32
N ALA A 172 -15.48 14.70 -7.47
CA ALA A 172 -14.84 15.68 -8.32
C ALA A 172 -15.32 15.56 -9.77
N ILE A 173 -15.40 14.34 -10.31
CA ILE A 173 -15.97 14.08 -11.66
C ILE A 173 -17.41 14.60 -11.75
N LYS A 174 -18.25 14.22 -10.80
CA LYS A 174 -19.67 14.61 -10.86
C LYS A 174 -19.86 16.11 -10.76
N ARG A 175 -19.14 16.78 -9.85
CA ARG A 175 -19.21 18.24 -9.67
C ARG A 175 -18.71 19.00 -10.89
N SER A 176 -17.61 18.55 -11.50
CA SER A 176 -17.08 19.11 -12.74
C SER A 176 -18.09 19.01 -13.87
N ASN A 177 -18.69 17.85 -14.07
CA ASN A 177 -19.71 17.65 -15.09
C ASN A 177 -20.99 18.47 -14.83
N CYS A 178 -21.45 18.60 -13.59
CA CYS A 178 -22.59 19.45 -13.22
C CYS A 178 -22.30 20.91 -13.57
N PHE A 179 -21.14 21.42 -13.14
CA PHE A 179 -20.74 22.80 -13.38
C PHE A 179 -20.73 23.15 -14.87
N HIS A 180 -20.12 22.32 -15.69
CA HIS A 180 -20.06 22.56 -17.14
C HIS A 180 -21.41 22.39 -17.82
N LYS A 181 -22.26 21.47 -17.40
CA LYS A 181 -23.64 21.31 -17.92
C LYS A 181 -24.53 22.48 -17.58
N SER A 182 -24.34 23.12 -16.41
CA SER A 182 -25.09 24.31 -16.00
C SER A 182 -24.60 25.62 -16.64
N GLY A 183 -23.63 25.56 -17.55
CA GLY A 183 -22.99 26.73 -18.12
C GLY A 183 -22.15 27.53 -17.10
N GLY A 184 -21.53 26.86 -16.16
CA GLY A 184 -20.65 27.47 -15.15
C GLY A 184 -21.36 28.03 -13.92
N LYS A 185 -22.64 27.68 -13.70
CA LYS A 185 -23.46 28.28 -12.62
C LYS A 185 -23.56 27.38 -11.36
N ASP A 186 -23.72 26.08 -11.51
CA ASP A 186 -24.02 25.18 -10.41
C ASP A 186 -23.11 23.91 -10.42
N PRO A 187 -22.22 23.74 -9.44
CA PRO A 187 -21.40 22.53 -9.31
C PRO A 187 -22.14 21.34 -8.70
N CYS A 188 -23.42 21.41 -8.43
CA CYS A 188 -24.23 20.43 -7.68
C CYS A 188 -23.67 20.12 -6.29
N HIS A 189 -24.47 20.40 -5.28
CA HIS A 189 -24.15 19.99 -3.91
C HIS A 189 -24.54 18.53 -3.68
N MET A 190 -23.60 17.71 -3.17
CA MET A 190 -23.86 16.28 -2.92
C MET A 190 -23.05 15.74 -1.76
N SER A 191 -23.54 14.65 -1.17
CA SER A 191 -22.88 13.95 -0.08
C SER A 191 -21.83 12.95 -0.60
N SER A 192 -20.69 12.85 0.09
CA SER A 192 -19.65 11.83 -0.15
C SER A 192 -20.11 10.40 0.16
N ASN A 193 -21.12 10.26 1.04
CA ASN A 193 -21.53 8.96 1.56
C ASN A 193 -21.97 7.98 0.47
N GLY A 194 -22.76 8.44 -0.51
CA GLY A 194 -23.20 7.61 -1.64
C GLY A 194 -22.02 7.06 -2.46
N TYR A 195 -20.97 7.85 -2.64
CA TYR A 195 -19.77 7.43 -3.37
C TYR A 195 -18.90 6.48 -2.56
N MET A 196 -18.80 6.66 -1.22
CA MET A 196 -18.13 5.70 -0.34
C MET A 196 -18.85 4.35 -0.33
N ILE A 197 -20.18 4.35 -0.29
CA ILE A 197 -20.99 3.11 -0.37
C ILE A 197 -20.77 2.44 -1.74
N THR A 198 -20.79 3.20 -2.84
CA THR A 198 -20.55 2.65 -4.19
C THR A 198 -19.17 2.00 -4.29
N PHE A 199 -18.14 2.67 -3.78
CA PHE A 199 -16.79 2.09 -3.73
C PHE A 199 -16.76 0.84 -2.85
N GLY A 200 -17.38 0.88 -1.65
CA GLY A 200 -17.46 -0.27 -0.75
C GLY A 200 -18.17 -1.48 -1.39
N ILE A 201 -19.26 -1.28 -2.13
CA ILE A 201 -19.92 -2.37 -2.87
C ILE A 201 -18.98 -2.96 -3.92
N THR A 202 -18.24 -2.13 -4.65
CA THR A 202 -17.24 -2.58 -5.60
C THR A 202 -16.18 -3.42 -4.90
N GLU A 203 -15.66 -2.95 -3.76
CA GLU A 203 -14.65 -3.67 -2.99
C GLU A 203 -15.17 -4.98 -2.38
N ILE A 204 -16.44 -5.06 -1.95
CA ILE A 204 -17.05 -6.33 -1.52
C ILE A 204 -16.96 -7.37 -2.63
N ILE A 205 -17.28 -6.99 -3.88
CA ILE A 205 -17.25 -7.91 -5.02
C ILE A 205 -15.83 -8.39 -5.30
N PHE A 206 -14.87 -7.46 -5.44
CA PHE A 206 -13.48 -7.80 -5.73
C PHE A 206 -12.79 -8.53 -4.57
N SER A 207 -13.16 -8.26 -3.33
CA SER A 207 -12.64 -8.97 -2.16
C SER A 207 -13.00 -10.45 -2.12
N GLN A 208 -13.98 -10.89 -2.90
CA GLN A 208 -14.33 -12.33 -2.97
C GLN A 208 -13.37 -13.15 -3.84
N ILE A 209 -12.44 -12.51 -4.56
CA ILE A 209 -11.40 -13.23 -5.30
C ILE A 209 -10.51 -13.97 -4.29
N PRO A 210 -10.42 -15.32 -4.35
CA PRO A 210 -9.82 -16.12 -3.28
C PRO A 210 -8.35 -15.87 -3.05
N ASP A 211 -7.56 -15.82 -4.12
CA ASP A 211 -6.11 -15.87 -4.10
C ASP A 211 -5.48 -14.57 -4.64
N PHE A 212 -4.39 -14.15 -4.00
CA PHE A 212 -3.61 -12.99 -4.44
C PHE A 212 -3.06 -13.16 -5.87
N ASP A 213 -2.70 -14.36 -6.25
CA ASP A 213 -2.16 -14.66 -7.58
C ASP A 213 -3.18 -14.41 -8.70
N GLN A 214 -4.47 -14.42 -8.40
CA GLN A 214 -5.53 -14.14 -9.38
C GLN A 214 -5.74 -12.64 -9.61
N VAL A 215 -5.18 -11.75 -8.77
CA VAL A 215 -5.33 -10.27 -8.88
C VAL A 215 -4.12 -9.59 -9.55
N TRP A 216 -3.16 -10.33 -10.08
CA TRP A 216 -1.95 -9.76 -10.72
C TRP A 216 -2.26 -8.76 -11.84
N TRP A 217 -3.26 -9.05 -12.67
CA TRP A 217 -3.69 -8.15 -13.75
C TRP A 217 -4.24 -6.82 -13.20
N LEU A 218 -4.91 -6.86 -12.04
CA LEU A 218 -5.44 -5.68 -11.37
C LEU A 218 -4.30 -4.76 -10.91
N SER A 219 -3.19 -5.34 -10.48
CA SER A 219 -1.97 -4.59 -10.12
C SER A 219 -1.36 -3.88 -11.34
N ILE A 220 -1.36 -4.50 -12.53
CA ILE A 220 -0.89 -3.85 -13.75
C ILE A 220 -1.80 -2.68 -14.13
N VAL A 221 -3.12 -2.88 -14.08
CA VAL A 221 -4.08 -1.80 -14.33
C VAL A 221 -3.86 -0.66 -13.35
N ALA A 222 -3.72 -0.97 -12.06
CA ALA A 222 -3.44 0.03 -11.03
C ALA A 222 -2.15 0.81 -11.31
N ALA A 223 -1.10 0.15 -11.82
CA ALA A 223 0.16 0.78 -12.22
C ALA A 223 -0.04 1.82 -13.32
N VAL A 224 -0.69 1.42 -14.41
CA VAL A 224 -0.97 2.32 -15.55
C VAL A 224 -1.79 3.52 -15.09
N MET A 225 -2.80 3.28 -14.25
CA MET A 225 -3.64 4.35 -13.71
C MET A 225 -2.85 5.31 -12.80
N SER A 226 -1.91 4.81 -11.98
CA SER A 226 -1.01 5.64 -11.15
C SER A 226 -0.24 6.65 -11.98
N PHE A 227 0.40 6.21 -13.03
CA PHE A 227 1.14 7.09 -13.94
C PHE A 227 0.20 8.07 -14.64
N THR A 228 -0.99 7.62 -15.06
CA THR A 228 -1.96 8.46 -15.75
C THR A 228 -2.36 9.66 -14.88
N TYR A 229 -2.93 9.44 -13.68
CA TYR A 229 -3.41 10.56 -12.87
C TYR A 229 -2.29 11.45 -12.34
N SER A 230 -1.13 10.86 -12.05
CA SER A 230 0.00 11.63 -11.53
C SER A 230 0.63 12.51 -12.61
N THR A 231 0.77 12.01 -13.85
CA THR A 231 1.26 12.79 -15.00
C THR A 231 0.29 13.90 -15.36
N VAL A 232 -1.02 13.61 -15.37
CA VAL A 232 -2.05 14.65 -15.60
C VAL A 232 -1.98 15.71 -14.51
N GLY A 233 -1.89 15.33 -13.22
CA GLY A 233 -1.77 16.28 -12.11
C GLY A 233 -0.53 17.17 -12.22
N LEU A 234 0.62 16.59 -12.59
CA LEU A 234 1.86 17.34 -12.83
C LEU A 234 1.71 18.32 -14.01
N SER A 235 1.18 17.85 -15.14
CA SER A 235 1.01 18.67 -16.34
C SER A 235 0.05 19.84 -16.10
N LEU A 236 -1.06 19.60 -15.41
CA LEU A 236 -2.00 20.64 -15.00
C LEU A 236 -1.39 21.62 -13.98
N GLY A 237 -0.54 21.13 -13.09
CA GLY A 237 0.23 21.97 -12.17
C GLY A 237 1.15 22.94 -12.91
N ILE A 238 1.91 22.45 -13.90
CA ILE A 238 2.77 23.27 -14.76
C ILE A 238 1.95 24.27 -15.54
N ALA A 239 0.85 23.84 -16.17
CA ALA A 239 -0.04 24.73 -16.92
C ALA A 239 -0.62 25.85 -16.03
N LYS A 240 -1.01 25.50 -14.79
CA LYS A 240 -1.56 26.49 -13.84
C LYS A 240 -0.51 27.48 -13.36
N VAL A 241 0.74 27.08 -13.20
CA VAL A 241 1.86 28.00 -12.90
C VAL A 241 2.09 28.95 -14.09
N ALA A 242 2.10 28.42 -15.31
CA ALA A 242 2.23 29.25 -16.51
C ALA A 242 1.07 30.26 -16.66
N GLU A 243 -0.17 29.83 -16.42
CA GLU A 243 -1.35 30.69 -16.41
C GLU A 243 -1.27 31.78 -15.32
N ASN A 244 -0.83 31.45 -14.12
CA ASN A 244 -0.68 32.41 -13.03
C ASN A 244 0.41 33.47 -13.32
N GLY A 245 1.39 33.16 -14.16
CA GLY A 245 2.57 34.01 -14.44
C GLY A 245 3.51 34.24 -13.27
N ILE A 246 3.20 33.65 -12.12
CA ILE A 246 3.99 33.75 -10.88
C ILE A 246 4.07 32.39 -10.18
N ILE A 247 5.18 32.16 -9.50
CA ILE A 247 5.34 31.02 -8.59
C ILE A 247 4.78 31.43 -7.23
N LYS A 248 3.73 30.76 -6.80
CA LYS A 248 3.10 31.00 -5.48
C LYS A 248 3.87 30.29 -4.37
N GLY A 249 3.51 30.64 -3.13
CA GLY A 249 4.07 30.02 -1.92
C GLY A 249 5.14 30.86 -1.24
N SER A 250 5.55 30.44 -0.06
CA SER A 250 6.53 31.10 0.80
C SER A 250 7.68 30.17 1.16
N LEU A 251 8.81 30.72 1.60
CA LEU A 251 9.96 29.92 2.06
C LEU A 251 9.65 29.10 3.29
N MET A 252 8.75 29.59 4.17
CA MET A 252 8.43 29.02 5.47
C MET A 252 7.07 28.33 5.54
N GLY A 253 6.45 28.07 4.39
CA GLY A 253 5.13 27.44 4.29
C GLY A 253 3.97 28.35 4.70
N ILE A 254 2.82 27.73 4.98
CA ILE A 254 1.57 28.44 5.23
C ILE A 254 1.73 29.59 6.24
N SER A 255 1.21 30.77 5.87
CA SER A 255 1.30 31.97 6.67
C SER A 255 0.28 31.96 7.83
N THR A 256 0.68 32.48 8.99
CA THR A 256 -0.28 32.76 10.09
C THR A 256 -1.27 33.82 9.63
N GLY A 257 -2.55 33.66 9.98
CA GLY A 257 -3.63 34.54 9.49
C GLY A 257 -4.30 34.05 8.21
N THR A 258 -3.76 33.05 7.49
CA THR A 258 -4.41 32.47 6.31
C THR A 258 -5.76 31.86 6.71
N LEU A 259 -6.83 32.23 6.00
CA LEU A 259 -8.16 31.66 6.20
C LEU A 259 -8.26 30.30 5.51
N THR A 260 -8.56 29.27 6.27
CA THR A 260 -8.81 27.90 5.77
C THR A 260 -10.24 27.46 6.09
N LYS A 261 -10.67 26.31 5.55
CA LYS A 261 -11.99 25.73 5.89
C LYS A 261 -12.17 25.49 7.40
N ALA A 262 -11.08 25.20 8.11
CA ALA A 262 -11.07 24.99 9.57
C ALA A 262 -10.85 26.28 10.38
N GLY A 263 -10.90 27.46 9.74
CA GLY A 263 -10.69 28.75 10.37
C GLY A 263 -9.33 29.39 10.05
N THR A 264 -9.00 30.46 10.77
CA THR A 264 -7.76 31.24 10.60
C THR A 264 -6.57 30.49 11.20
N VAL A 265 -5.48 30.34 10.43
CA VAL A 265 -4.28 29.63 10.88
C VAL A 265 -3.56 30.41 11.98
N THR A 266 -3.53 29.88 13.18
CA THR A 266 -2.73 30.38 14.30
C THR A 266 -1.31 29.80 14.26
N SER A 267 -0.38 30.36 15.03
CA SER A 267 1.00 29.81 15.14
C SER A 267 1.02 28.35 15.59
N MET A 268 0.11 27.98 16.50
CA MET A 268 -0.02 26.60 16.99
C MET A 268 -0.57 25.69 15.88
N GLN A 269 -1.57 26.13 15.12
CA GLN A 269 -2.09 25.37 14.00
C GLN A 269 -1.05 25.20 12.89
N LYS A 270 -0.22 26.21 12.61
CA LYS A 270 0.90 26.09 11.69
C LYS A 270 1.86 24.98 12.13
N LEU A 271 2.20 24.91 13.42
CA LEU A 271 3.04 23.84 13.97
C LEU A 271 2.40 22.46 13.73
N TRP A 272 1.14 22.26 14.12
CA TRP A 272 0.45 20.98 13.95
C TRP A 272 0.37 20.54 12.49
N ARG A 273 0.07 21.46 11.57
CA ARG A 273 0.02 21.19 10.13
C ARG A 273 1.41 20.82 9.58
N SER A 274 2.47 21.51 10.02
CA SER A 274 3.84 21.16 9.63
C SER A 274 4.24 19.77 10.12
N LEU A 275 3.87 19.39 11.35
CA LEU A 275 4.12 18.04 11.88
C LEU A 275 3.29 16.99 11.15
N GLN A 276 2.03 17.26 10.82
CA GLN A 276 1.17 16.40 10.03
C GLN A 276 1.73 16.17 8.61
N ALA A 277 2.32 17.20 8.00
CA ALA A 277 2.95 17.10 6.68
C ALA A 277 4.10 16.08 6.66
N LEU A 278 4.85 15.91 7.77
CA LEU A 278 5.84 14.85 7.91
C LEU A 278 5.20 13.46 7.79
N GLY A 279 4.03 13.26 8.39
CA GLY A 279 3.27 12.02 8.27
C GLY A 279 2.79 11.75 6.84
N ALA A 280 2.29 12.78 6.14
CA ALA A 280 1.86 12.66 4.75
C ALA A 280 3.04 12.28 3.81
N ILE A 281 4.21 12.89 4.00
CA ILE A 281 5.43 12.54 3.25
C ILE A 281 5.87 11.11 3.60
N ALA A 282 5.87 10.73 4.87
CA ALA A 282 6.21 9.38 5.32
C ALA A 282 5.30 8.33 4.67
N PHE A 283 4.00 8.58 4.61
CA PHE A 283 3.03 7.70 3.95
C PHE A 283 3.33 7.54 2.46
N ALA A 284 3.59 8.65 1.77
CA ALA A 284 3.85 8.62 0.32
C ALA A 284 5.05 7.71 -0.05
N TYR A 285 6.06 7.63 0.81
CA TYR A 285 7.22 6.79 0.59
C TYR A 285 7.10 5.36 1.17
N SER A 286 6.04 5.02 1.89
CA SER A 286 5.91 3.75 2.61
C SER A 286 5.60 2.58 1.68
N TYR A 287 6.60 1.72 1.41
CA TYR A 287 6.42 0.45 0.70
C TYR A 287 7.13 -0.74 1.37
N SER A 288 7.79 -0.51 2.50
CA SER A 288 8.61 -1.52 3.18
C SER A 288 7.84 -2.77 3.56
N ILE A 289 6.54 -2.65 3.82
CA ILE A 289 5.66 -3.77 4.21
C ILE A 289 5.44 -4.81 3.10
N ILE A 290 5.71 -4.45 1.84
CA ILE A 290 5.57 -5.33 0.68
C ILE A 290 6.90 -5.55 -0.05
N LEU A 291 8.01 -5.01 0.49
CA LEU A 291 9.32 -5.10 -0.17
C LEU A 291 9.80 -6.54 -0.29
N LEU A 292 9.63 -7.37 0.76
CA LEU A 292 10.07 -8.76 0.74
C LEU A 292 9.21 -9.62 -0.17
N GLU A 293 7.92 -9.36 -0.25
CA GLU A 293 7.00 -9.99 -1.19
C GLU A 293 7.40 -9.68 -2.65
N ILE A 294 7.77 -8.44 -2.95
CA ILE A 294 8.33 -8.09 -4.27
C ILE A 294 9.66 -8.83 -4.49
N GLN A 295 10.52 -8.88 -3.49
CA GLN A 295 11.81 -9.55 -3.58
C GLN A 295 11.66 -11.06 -3.79
N ASP A 296 10.61 -11.67 -3.26
CA ASP A 296 10.31 -13.11 -3.45
C ASP A 296 9.96 -13.44 -4.91
N THR A 297 9.61 -12.48 -5.74
CA THR A 297 9.39 -12.71 -7.18
C THR A 297 10.69 -12.75 -7.99
N VAL A 298 11.81 -12.28 -7.44
CA VAL A 298 13.07 -12.05 -8.17
C VAL A 298 13.83 -13.35 -8.34
N LYS A 299 14.28 -13.62 -9.57
CA LYS A 299 15.11 -14.80 -9.90
C LYS A 299 16.50 -14.75 -9.26
N SER A 300 17.03 -15.92 -8.91
CA SER A 300 18.41 -16.14 -8.50
C SER A 300 19.06 -17.19 -9.43
N PRO A 301 20.34 -17.06 -9.79
CA PRO A 301 21.30 -16.00 -9.59
C PRO A 301 21.03 -14.75 -10.48
N PRO A 302 21.57 -13.54 -10.14
CA PRO A 302 22.36 -13.21 -8.97
C PRO A 302 21.51 -13.21 -7.70
N ALA A 303 22.16 -13.22 -6.50
CA ALA A 303 21.42 -13.19 -5.24
C ALA A 303 20.39 -12.07 -5.17
N GLU A 304 19.18 -12.38 -4.73
CA GLU A 304 17.97 -11.55 -4.84
C GLU A 304 18.19 -10.15 -4.22
N TYR A 305 18.89 -10.07 -3.09
CA TYR A 305 19.19 -8.79 -2.43
C TYR A 305 20.04 -7.83 -3.29
N LYS A 306 20.92 -8.36 -4.17
CA LYS A 306 21.73 -7.52 -5.08
C LYS A 306 20.87 -6.90 -6.16
N THR A 307 19.97 -7.67 -6.73
CA THR A 307 18.99 -7.19 -7.73
C THR A 307 18.03 -6.21 -7.08
N MET A 308 17.51 -6.54 -5.89
CA MET A 308 16.58 -5.70 -5.14
C MET A 308 17.19 -4.37 -4.73
N LYS A 309 18.46 -4.35 -4.28
CA LYS A 309 19.17 -3.11 -3.96
C LYS A 309 19.25 -2.16 -5.18
N LYS A 310 19.60 -2.68 -6.36
CA LYS A 310 19.63 -1.89 -7.59
C LYS A 310 18.24 -1.37 -7.96
N ALA A 311 17.23 -2.23 -7.90
CA ALA A 311 15.84 -1.88 -8.17
C ALA A 311 15.33 -0.79 -7.22
N THR A 312 15.61 -0.93 -5.91
CA THR A 312 15.29 0.07 -4.89
C THR A 312 15.94 1.43 -5.19
N VAL A 313 17.24 1.45 -5.53
CA VAL A 313 17.94 2.71 -5.85
C VAL A 313 17.27 3.40 -7.03
N LEU A 314 17.04 2.69 -8.13
CA LEU A 314 16.40 3.28 -9.31
C LEU A 314 14.98 3.74 -8.99
N SER A 315 14.17 2.89 -8.36
CA SER A 315 12.77 3.20 -8.07
C SER A 315 12.62 4.39 -7.14
N VAL A 316 13.35 4.42 -6.02
CA VAL A 316 13.28 5.54 -5.06
C VAL A 316 13.79 6.83 -5.68
N SER A 317 14.84 6.78 -6.54
CA SER A 317 15.32 7.97 -7.23
C SER A 317 14.28 8.52 -8.21
N VAL A 318 13.71 7.66 -9.07
CA VAL A 318 12.67 8.05 -10.05
C VAL A 318 11.44 8.60 -9.33
N THR A 319 10.94 7.88 -8.32
CA THR A 319 9.74 8.32 -7.57
C THR A 319 9.99 9.61 -6.80
N THR A 320 11.19 9.82 -6.24
CA THR A 320 11.52 11.06 -5.52
C THR A 320 11.54 12.27 -6.45
N VAL A 321 12.14 12.13 -7.64
CA VAL A 321 12.10 13.21 -8.65
C VAL A 321 10.64 13.52 -9.03
N PHE A 322 9.85 12.49 -9.28
CA PHE A 322 8.45 12.64 -9.65
C PHE A 322 7.62 13.30 -8.54
N TYR A 323 7.86 12.90 -7.29
CA TYR A 323 7.21 13.46 -6.10
C TYR A 323 7.58 14.93 -5.88
N LEU A 324 8.87 15.26 -6.04
CA LEU A 324 9.32 16.65 -5.98
C LEU A 324 8.66 17.49 -7.06
N LEU A 325 8.59 16.98 -8.30
CA LEU A 325 7.92 17.68 -9.39
C LEU A 325 6.42 17.90 -9.09
N CYS A 326 5.68 16.85 -8.73
CA CYS A 326 4.24 16.96 -8.42
C CYS A 326 3.99 17.89 -7.22
N GLY A 327 4.75 17.71 -6.15
CA GLY A 327 4.59 18.48 -4.93
C GLY A 327 4.97 19.96 -5.12
N CYS A 328 6.14 20.24 -5.71
CA CYS A 328 6.60 21.61 -5.95
C CYS A 328 5.74 22.34 -6.96
N MET A 329 5.36 21.70 -8.09
CA MET A 329 4.51 22.34 -9.09
C MET A 329 3.10 22.57 -8.56
N GLY A 330 2.55 21.65 -7.76
CA GLY A 330 1.30 21.87 -7.06
C GLY A 330 1.37 23.04 -6.07
N TYR A 331 2.44 23.13 -5.29
CA TYR A 331 2.65 24.26 -4.39
C TYR A 331 2.85 25.59 -5.15
N ALA A 332 3.62 25.57 -6.23
CA ALA A 332 3.79 26.73 -7.10
C ALA A 332 2.46 27.22 -7.71
N ALA A 333 1.57 26.29 -8.03
CA ALA A 333 0.27 26.61 -8.63
C ALA A 333 -0.71 27.21 -7.61
N PHE A 334 -0.77 26.67 -6.38
CA PHE A 334 -1.82 26.99 -5.40
C PHE A 334 -1.31 27.78 -4.19
N GLY A 335 -0.01 27.75 -3.87
CA GLY A 335 0.57 28.40 -2.68
C GLY A 335 0.00 27.85 -1.38
N ASP A 336 -0.28 28.72 -0.44
CA ASP A 336 -0.83 28.39 0.89
C ASP A 336 -2.21 27.70 0.82
N TYR A 337 -2.90 27.79 -0.30
CA TYR A 337 -4.19 27.14 -0.58
C TYR A 337 -4.05 25.78 -1.28
N SER A 338 -2.88 25.18 -1.29
CA SER A 338 -2.68 23.86 -1.87
C SER A 338 -3.64 22.85 -1.28
N PRO A 339 -4.40 22.12 -2.15
CA PRO A 339 -5.43 21.20 -1.69
C PRO A 339 -4.82 19.92 -1.12
N GLY A 340 -5.57 19.23 -0.28
CA GLY A 340 -5.19 17.93 0.26
C GLY A 340 -5.12 16.81 -0.76
N ASN A 341 -5.85 16.93 -1.84
CA ASN A 341 -5.71 16.12 -3.05
C ASN A 341 -5.42 17.08 -4.22
N LEU A 342 -4.25 16.92 -4.83
CA LEU A 342 -3.77 17.82 -5.90
C LEU A 342 -4.80 18.05 -7.00
N LEU A 343 -5.48 17.00 -7.46
CA LEU A 343 -6.45 17.12 -8.57
C LEU A 343 -7.69 17.95 -8.21
N THR A 344 -8.09 17.96 -6.94
CA THR A 344 -9.23 18.78 -6.50
C THR A 344 -8.94 20.26 -6.48
N GLY A 345 -7.67 20.66 -6.50
CA GLY A 345 -7.24 22.06 -6.56
C GLY A 345 -7.50 22.73 -7.90
N PHE A 346 -7.55 21.96 -8.98
CA PHE A 346 -7.84 22.51 -10.31
C PHE A 346 -9.31 22.88 -10.48
N GLY A 347 -10.20 22.41 -9.58
CA GLY A 347 -11.61 22.77 -9.56
C GLY A 347 -12.29 22.43 -10.88
N PHE A 348 -12.79 23.47 -11.57
CA PHE A 348 -13.52 23.35 -12.84
C PHE A 348 -12.68 23.78 -14.04
N TYR A 349 -11.37 23.49 -14.00
CA TYR A 349 -10.41 23.86 -15.06
C TYR A 349 -10.78 23.22 -16.40
N ASN A 350 -10.53 23.95 -17.49
CA ASN A 350 -10.67 23.44 -18.84
C ASN A 350 -9.32 22.99 -19.39
N PRO A 351 -9.21 21.81 -20.05
CA PRO A 351 -10.32 20.90 -20.44
C PRO A 351 -10.75 20.00 -19.29
N TYR A 352 -12.00 20.10 -18.86
CA TYR A 352 -12.54 19.36 -17.71
C TYR A 352 -12.51 17.83 -17.88
N TRP A 353 -12.66 17.34 -19.12
CA TRP A 353 -12.56 15.90 -19.40
C TRP A 353 -11.20 15.28 -18.99
N LEU A 354 -10.12 16.08 -19.01
CA LEU A 354 -8.79 15.61 -18.59
C LEU A 354 -8.75 15.37 -17.08
N LEU A 355 -9.40 16.24 -16.30
CA LEU A 355 -9.58 16.05 -14.85
C LEU A 355 -10.48 14.85 -14.55
N ASP A 356 -11.52 14.64 -15.34
CA ASP A 356 -12.41 13.47 -15.20
C ASP A 356 -11.64 12.17 -15.45
N ILE A 357 -10.81 12.11 -16.50
CA ILE A 357 -9.93 10.95 -16.77
C ILE A 357 -8.96 10.73 -15.62
N ALA A 358 -8.32 11.77 -15.10
CA ALA A 358 -7.38 11.64 -13.98
C ALA A 358 -8.09 11.14 -12.71
N ASN A 359 -9.25 11.69 -12.36
CA ASN A 359 -10.01 11.23 -11.20
C ASN A 359 -10.55 9.80 -11.38
N LEU A 360 -10.99 9.42 -12.59
CA LEU A 360 -11.38 8.04 -12.91
C LEU A 360 -10.18 7.09 -12.76
N ALA A 361 -9.00 7.49 -13.24
CA ALA A 361 -7.78 6.71 -13.08
C ALA A 361 -7.42 6.51 -11.61
N ILE A 362 -7.63 7.50 -10.72
CA ILE A 362 -7.48 7.33 -9.27
C ILE A 362 -8.44 6.25 -8.77
N VAL A 363 -9.72 6.30 -9.12
CA VAL A 363 -10.71 5.33 -8.63
C VAL A 363 -10.34 3.91 -9.05
N ILE A 364 -9.97 3.71 -10.32
CA ILE A 364 -9.56 2.40 -10.85
C ILE A 364 -8.27 1.92 -10.14
N HIS A 365 -7.28 2.82 -9.97
CA HIS A 365 -6.06 2.49 -9.21
C HIS A 365 -6.39 2.03 -7.79
N LEU A 366 -7.28 2.76 -7.10
CA LEU A 366 -7.61 2.47 -5.71
C LEU A 366 -8.36 1.15 -5.55
N VAL A 367 -9.20 0.75 -6.51
CA VAL A 367 -9.81 -0.59 -6.51
C VAL A 367 -8.73 -1.68 -6.53
N GLY A 368 -7.75 -1.56 -7.42
CA GLY A 368 -6.65 -2.51 -7.47
C GLY A 368 -5.77 -2.51 -6.24
N ALA A 369 -5.38 -1.32 -5.78
CA ALA A 369 -4.53 -1.15 -4.61
C ALA A 369 -5.21 -1.66 -3.33
N TYR A 370 -6.51 -1.43 -3.15
CA TYR A 370 -7.28 -1.93 -2.02
C TYR A 370 -7.15 -3.45 -1.89
N GLN A 371 -7.32 -4.17 -2.99
CA GLN A 371 -7.20 -5.63 -2.99
C GLN A 371 -5.78 -6.09 -2.65
N VAL A 372 -4.76 -5.48 -3.24
CA VAL A 372 -3.36 -5.82 -2.96
C VAL A 372 -3.01 -5.65 -1.47
N TYR A 373 -3.46 -4.54 -0.86
CA TYR A 373 -3.15 -4.27 0.55
C TYR A 373 -4.02 -5.05 1.54
N CYS A 374 -5.26 -5.39 1.18
CA CYS A 374 -6.16 -6.11 2.09
C CYS A 374 -5.98 -7.63 2.07
N GLN A 375 -5.50 -8.24 0.97
CA GLN A 375 -5.31 -9.69 0.88
C GLN A 375 -4.43 -10.30 1.99
N PRO A 376 -3.29 -9.70 2.40
CA PRO A 376 -2.50 -10.23 3.52
C PRO A 376 -3.28 -10.28 4.83
N LEU A 377 -4.12 -9.27 5.09
CA LEU A 377 -4.96 -9.20 6.28
C LEU A 377 -6.07 -10.27 6.22
N TYR A 378 -6.71 -10.42 5.06
CA TYR A 378 -7.73 -11.44 4.84
C TYR A 378 -7.16 -12.84 5.08
N ALA A 379 -6.04 -13.17 4.43
CA ALA A 379 -5.38 -14.46 4.57
C ALA A 379 -4.93 -14.75 6.01
N PHE A 380 -4.46 -13.74 6.75
CA PHE A 380 -4.10 -13.90 8.15
C PHE A 380 -5.29 -14.31 9.01
N VAL A 381 -6.42 -13.58 8.92
CA VAL A 381 -7.61 -13.86 9.71
C VAL A 381 -8.21 -15.20 9.33
N GLU A 382 -8.28 -15.53 8.06
CA GLU A 382 -8.80 -16.82 7.55
C GLU A 382 -7.96 -17.99 8.07
N LYS A 383 -6.63 -17.92 7.96
CA LYS A 383 -5.70 -18.95 8.49
C LYS A 383 -5.78 -19.08 10.02
N TRP A 384 -5.84 -17.94 10.72
CA TRP A 384 -5.95 -17.95 12.18
C TRP A 384 -7.27 -18.58 12.63
N SER A 385 -8.38 -18.22 12.00
CA SER A 385 -9.71 -18.76 12.31
C SER A 385 -9.80 -20.26 12.00
N ALA A 386 -9.29 -20.70 10.86
CA ALA A 386 -9.24 -22.10 10.47
C ALA A 386 -8.43 -22.95 11.47
N LYS A 387 -7.31 -22.41 11.97
CA LYS A 387 -6.52 -23.09 13.00
C LYS A 387 -7.22 -23.12 14.35
N ARG A 388 -7.91 -22.04 14.73
CA ARG A 388 -8.55 -21.91 16.05
C ARG A 388 -9.84 -22.73 16.17
N TRP A 389 -10.60 -22.83 15.08
CA TRP A 389 -11.89 -23.50 15.00
C TRP A 389 -11.94 -24.51 13.84
N SER A 390 -10.97 -25.41 13.81
CA SER A 390 -10.77 -26.39 12.74
C SER A 390 -11.93 -27.37 12.51
N LYS A 391 -12.85 -27.51 13.49
CA LYS A 391 -14.02 -28.38 13.40
C LYS A 391 -15.29 -27.67 12.90
N SER A 392 -15.23 -26.37 12.61
CA SER A 392 -16.39 -25.60 12.17
C SER A 392 -16.52 -25.67 10.65
N ASP A 393 -17.58 -26.29 10.15
CA ASP A 393 -17.88 -26.33 8.71
C ASP A 393 -18.06 -24.94 8.11
N PHE A 394 -18.56 -23.97 8.88
CA PHE A 394 -18.69 -22.58 8.45
C PHE A 394 -17.35 -21.96 8.06
N ILE A 395 -16.28 -22.33 8.78
CA ILE A 395 -14.92 -21.77 8.56
C ILE A 395 -14.14 -22.57 7.53
N THR A 396 -14.28 -23.91 7.56
CA THR A 396 -13.39 -24.81 6.80
C THR A 396 -14.00 -25.41 5.55
N ALA A 397 -15.34 -25.43 5.43
CA ALA A 397 -15.97 -26.01 4.25
C ALA A 397 -15.85 -25.12 3.03
N GLU A 398 -15.46 -25.70 1.91
CA GLU A 398 -15.45 -25.06 0.59
C GLU A 398 -16.46 -25.73 -0.32
N TYR A 399 -17.23 -24.93 -1.05
CA TYR A 399 -18.27 -25.37 -1.96
C TYR A 399 -17.89 -24.96 -3.38
N ASP A 400 -17.76 -25.94 -4.25
CA ASP A 400 -17.41 -25.71 -5.65
C ASP A 400 -18.65 -25.21 -6.43
N ILE A 401 -18.61 -23.98 -6.90
CA ILE A 401 -19.66 -23.36 -7.73
C ILE A 401 -19.12 -23.23 -9.15
N PRO A 402 -19.68 -23.93 -10.15
CA PRO A 402 -19.28 -23.75 -11.53
C PRO A 402 -19.76 -22.39 -12.05
N ILE A 403 -18.80 -21.52 -12.46
CA ILE A 403 -19.11 -20.24 -13.10
C ILE A 403 -18.93 -20.42 -14.62
N PRO A 404 -19.97 -20.16 -15.42
CA PRO A 404 -19.84 -20.20 -16.87
C PRO A 404 -18.69 -19.31 -17.34
N PHE A 405 -17.83 -19.83 -18.21
CA PHE A 405 -16.64 -19.15 -18.79
C PHE A 405 -15.47 -18.83 -17.84
N CYS A 406 -15.65 -18.95 -16.51
CA CYS A 406 -14.62 -18.57 -15.52
C CYS A 406 -14.08 -19.75 -14.69
N GLY A 407 -14.58 -20.99 -14.93
CA GLY A 407 -14.13 -22.19 -14.20
C GLY A 407 -14.93 -22.44 -12.92
N VAL A 408 -14.29 -23.01 -11.89
CA VAL A 408 -14.94 -23.36 -10.62
C VAL A 408 -14.52 -22.36 -9.54
N TYR A 409 -15.50 -21.68 -8.96
CA TYR A 409 -15.29 -20.81 -7.80
C TYR A 409 -15.49 -21.59 -6.50
N GLN A 410 -14.52 -21.52 -5.60
CA GLN A 410 -14.60 -22.14 -4.28
C GLN A 410 -15.21 -21.17 -3.27
N LEU A 411 -16.49 -21.35 -2.98
CA LEU A 411 -17.22 -20.57 -2.00
C LEU A 411 -16.90 -21.07 -0.59
N ASN A 412 -16.42 -20.17 0.26
CA ASN A 412 -16.28 -20.38 1.70
C ASN A 412 -17.11 -19.31 2.44
N PHE A 413 -18.07 -19.74 3.27
CA PHE A 413 -18.99 -18.81 3.94
C PHE A 413 -18.30 -17.87 4.92
N PHE A 414 -17.28 -18.34 5.65
CA PHE A 414 -16.51 -17.48 6.55
C PHE A 414 -15.77 -16.40 5.76
N ARG A 415 -15.11 -16.77 4.66
CA ARG A 415 -14.39 -15.82 3.79
C ARG A 415 -15.32 -14.72 3.28
N VAL A 416 -16.48 -15.09 2.74
CA VAL A 416 -17.46 -14.12 2.25
C VAL A 416 -17.93 -13.19 3.37
N THR A 417 -18.30 -13.74 4.51
CA THR A 417 -18.79 -12.95 5.65
C THR A 417 -17.72 -12.04 6.20
N TRP A 418 -16.52 -12.57 6.46
CA TRP A 418 -15.42 -11.80 7.05
C TRP A 418 -15.00 -10.65 6.16
N ARG A 419 -14.75 -10.91 4.86
CA ARG A 419 -14.31 -9.88 3.92
C ARG A 419 -15.38 -8.81 3.71
N THR A 420 -16.66 -9.21 3.65
CA THR A 420 -17.78 -8.27 3.57
C THR A 420 -17.87 -7.39 4.81
N VAL A 421 -17.81 -7.97 6.01
CA VAL A 421 -17.83 -7.22 7.28
C VAL A 421 -16.65 -6.25 7.35
N PHE A 422 -15.46 -6.67 6.95
CA PHE A 422 -14.27 -5.80 6.91
C PHE A 422 -14.51 -4.57 6.02
N VAL A 423 -14.99 -4.77 4.78
CA VAL A 423 -15.26 -3.66 3.86
C VAL A 423 -16.37 -2.75 4.40
N VAL A 424 -17.43 -3.30 4.96
CA VAL A 424 -18.51 -2.49 5.56
C VAL A 424 -17.99 -1.66 6.70
N VAL A 425 -17.21 -2.24 7.62
CA VAL A 425 -16.64 -1.51 8.78
C VAL A 425 -15.69 -0.40 8.32
N THR A 426 -14.78 -0.67 7.39
CA THR A 426 -13.86 0.35 6.87
C THR A 426 -14.60 1.47 6.14
N THR A 427 -15.66 1.15 5.39
CA THR A 427 -16.52 2.14 4.71
C THR A 427 -17.27 3.01 5.72
N VAL A 428 -17.86 2.43 6.77
CA VAL A 428 -18.55 3.19 7.83
C VAL A 428 -17.57 4.12 8.56
N ILE A 429 -16.36 3.66 8.88
CA ILE A 429 -15.35 4.51 9.52
C ILE A 429 -14.93 5.65 8.56
N ALA A 430 -14.77 5.39 7.27
CA ALA A 430 -14.50 6.41 6.26
C ALA A 430 -15.61 7.48 6.21
N MET A 431 -16.88 7.09 6.33
CA MET A 431 -18.03 8.00 6.38
C MET A 431 -18.06 8.83 7.67
N LEU A 432 -17.55 8.30 8.78
CA LEU A 432 -17.45 9.01 10.06
C LEU A 432 -16.30 10.03 10.08
N MET A 433 -15.21 9.78 9.35
CA MET A 433 -14.00 10.61 9.34
C MET A 433 -13.46 10.80 7.91
N PRO A 434 -14.13 11.58 7.03
CA PRO A 434 -13.75 11.72 5.62
C PRO A 434 -12.57 12.69 5.41
N PHE A 435 -11.63 12.73 6.35
CA PHE A 435 -10.47 13.65 6.32
C PHE A 435 -9.25 12.97 5.73
N PHE A 436 -9.12 13.02 4.40
CA PHE A 436 -8.07 12.29 3.67
C PHE A 436 -6.65 12.59 4.20
N ASN A 437 -6.29 13.88 4.35
CA ASN A 437 -4.94 14.25 4.80
C ASN A 437 -4.63 13.79 6.23
N ASP A 438 -5.62 13.83 7.12
CA ASP A 438 -5.45 13.43 8.50
C ASP A 438 -5.23 11.92 8.58
N VAL A 439 -6.02 11.13 7.84
CA VAL A 439 -5.86 9.68 7.75
C VAL A 439 -4.49 9.33 7.18
N VAL A 440 -4.09 9.95 6.08
CA VAL A 440 -2.77 9.75 5.44
C VAL A 440 -1.64 10.12 6.41
N GLY A 441 -1.77 11.24 7.12
CA GLY A 441 -0.80 11.70 8.12
C GLY A 441 -0.65 10.73 9.29
N ILE A 442 -1.76 10.20 9.82
CA ILE A 442 -1.76 9.19 10.90
C ILE A 442 -1.10 7.90 10.42
N LEU A 443 -1.49 7.40 9.25
CA LEU A 443 -0.95 6.15 8.69
C LEU A 443 0.55 6.24 8.47
N GLY A 444 1.02 7.36 7.91
CA GLY A 444 2.44 7.61 7.73
C GLY A 444 3.18 7.66 9.06
N ALA A 445 2.69 8.42 10.00
CA ALA A 445 3.29 8.54 11.33
C ALA A 445 3.35 7.20 12.08
N PHE A 446 2.26 6.43 12.05
CA PHE A 446 2.14 5.15 12.74
C PHE A 446 2.97 4.03 12.08
N GLY A 447 3.01 3.98 10.76
CA GLY A 447 3.71 2.92 10.00
C GLY A 447 5.20 3.19 9.80
N PHE A 448 5.63 4.46 9.66
CA PHE A 448 6.97 4.79 9.22
C PHE A 448 8.08 4.28 10.16
N TRP A 449 8.11 4.73 11.41
CA TRP A 449 9.19 4.29 12.30
C TRP A 449 9.21 2.78 12.50
N PRO A 450 8.12 2.10 12.91
CA PRO A 450 8.23 0.69 13.21
C PRO A 450 8.48 -0.18 11.97
N LEU A 451 7.73 0.01 10.88
CA LEU A 451 7.77 -0.89 9.73
C LEU A 451 8.87 -0.54 8.71
N THR A 452 9.21 0.75 8.59
CA THR A 452 10.21 1.18 7.62
C THR A 452 11.62 1.32 8.22
N VAL A 453 11.73 1.58 9.53
CA VAL A 453 13.03 1.85 10.17
C VAL A 453 13.38 0.83 11.25
N TYR A 454 12.56 0.73 12.30
CA TYR A 454 12.89 -0.06 13.50
C TYR A 454 13.10 -1.55 13.18
N PHE A 455 12.08 -2.21 12.63
CA PHE A 455 12.20 -3.64 12.34
C PHE A 455 13.31 -3.96 11.33
N PRO A 456 13.48 -3.24 10.20
CA PRO A 456 14.62 -3.44 9.31
C PRO A 456 15.98 -3.27 9.97
N VAL A 457 16.15 -2.26 10.83
CA VAL A 457 17.38 -2.01 11.58
C VAL A 457 17.65 -3.16 12.56
N GLU A 458 16.68 -3.52 13.40
CA GLU A 458 16.83 -4.58 14.40
C GLU A 458 17.07 -5.95 13.76
N MET A 459 16.35 -6.31 12.69
CA MET A 459 16.58 -7.55 11.94
C MET A 459 18.00 -7.58 11.36
N TYR A 460 18.45 -6.47 10.78
CA TYR A 460 19.80 -6.38 10.23
C TYR A 460 20.88 -6.50 11.31
N ILE A 461 20.72 -5.84 12.46
CA ILE A 461 21.62 -5.95 13.62
C ILE A 461 21.70 -7.41 14.08
N SER A 462 20.56 -8.08 14.23
CA SER A 462 20.46 -9.48 14.63
C SER A 462 21.14 -10.41 13.63
N GLN A 463 20.81 -10.29 12.33
CA GLN A 463 21.34 -11.16 11.28
C GLN A 463 22.85 -11.01 11.08
N LYS A 464 23.37 -9.78 11.16
CA LYS A 464 24.82 -9.50 11.01
C LYS A 464 25.58 -9.63 12.32
N LYS A 465 24.90 -9.98 13.42
CA LYS A 465 25.50 -10.09 14.76
C LYS A 465 26.35 -8.88 15.13
N ILE A 466 25.83 -7.67 14.85
CA ILE A 466 26.54 -6.42 15.11
C ILE A 466 26.74 -6.26 16.62
N LYS A 467 28.00 -6.05 17.03
CA LYS A 467 28.34 -5.89 18.45
C LYS A 467 27.68 -4.63 19.02
N TRP A 468 27.12 -4.77 20.22
CA TRP A 468 26.58 -3.65 21.01
C TRP A 468 27.65 -2.58 21.18
N TRP A 469 27.25 -1.32 21.15
CA TRP A 469 28.11 -0.14 21.28
C TRP A 469 29.20 0.01 20.21
N SER A 470 29.18 -0.80 19.16
CA SER A 470 30.04 -0.52 18.01
C SER A 470 29.57 0.75 17.28
N THR A 471 30.46 1.46 16.59
CA THR A 471 30.11 2.65 15.81
C THR A 471 28.93 2.41 14.87
N ARG A 472 28.90 1.24 14.23
CA ARG A 472 27.80 0.86 13.33
C ARG A 472 26.49 0.67 14.07
N TRP A 473 26.51 0.03 15.23
CA TRP A 473 25.32 -0.14 16.07
C TRP A 473 24.80 1.23 16.53
N ILE A 474 25.67 2.09 17.05
CA ILE A 474 25.31 3.44 17.51
C ILE A 474 24.68 4.24 16.38
N ALA A 475 25.27 4.25 15.17
CA ALA A 475 24.72 4.96 14.01
C ALA A 475 23.33 4.48 13.63
N LEU A 476 23.09 3.15 13.64
CA LEU A 476 21.78 2.55 13.36
C LEU A 476 20.74 2.92 14.42
N GLN A 477 21.12 2.93 15.71
CA GLN A 477 20.22 3.31 16.80
C GLN A 477 19.91 4.83 16.80
N ILE A 478 20.89 5.68 16.46
CA ILE A 478 20.65 7.12 16.29
C ILE A 478 19.64 7.35 15.14
N LEU A 479 19.83 6.69 14.01
CA LEU A 479 18.87 6.75 12.90
C LEU A 479 17.47 6.35 13.34
N SER A 480 17.34 5.19 14.03
CA SER A 480 16.06 4.68 14.51
C SER A 480 15.41 5.64 15.51
N PHE A 481 16.18 6.17 16.45
CA PHE A 481 15.69 7.11 17.47
C PHE A 481 15.25 8.45 16.85
N THR A 482 16.02 8.99 15.91
CA THR A 482 15.61 10.21 15.18
C THR A 482 14.32 10.01 14.42
N CYS A 483 14.16 8.89 13.71
CA CYS A 483 12.92 8.57 13.01
C CYS A 483 11.75 8.31 13.96
N LEU A 484 11.99 7.78 15.17
CA LEU A 484 10.97 7.67 16.20
C LEU A 484 10.43 9.05 16.61
N ILE A 485 11.33 10.01 16.89
CA ILE A 485 10.93 11.38 17.26
C ILE A 485 10.10 12.00 16.12
N VAL A 486 10.51 11.85 14.86
CA VAL A 486 9.77 12.34 13.70
C VAL A 486 8.39 11.70 13.61
N SER A 487 8.28 10.38 13.80
CA SER A 487 7.00 9.67 13.79
C SER A 487 6.07 10.11 14.92
N LEU A 488 6.60 10.29 16.14
CA LEU A 488 5.81 10.78 17.27
C LEU A 488 5.32 12.21 17.03
N ALA A 489 6.17 13.09 16.52
CA ALA A 489 5.82 14.46 16.17
C ALA A 489 4.72 14.48 15.09
N ALA A 490 4.87 13.69 14.04
CA ALA A 490 3.88 13.54 12.98
C ALA A 490 2.55 12.97 13.49
N ALA A 491 2.59 12.00 14.41
CA ALA A 491 1.39 11.46 15.04
C ALA A 491 0.62 12.52 15.86
N VAL A 492 1.32 13.30 16.67
CA VAL A 492 0.72 14.39 17.43
C VAL A 492 0.10 15.44 16.50
N GLY A 493 0.81 15.85 15.44
CA GLY A 493 0.29 16.79 14.44
C GLY A 493 -0.95 16.27 13.74
N SER A 494 -0.96 15.00 13.33
CA SER A 494 -2.08 14.37 12.62
C SER A 494 -3.31 14.21 13.53
N VAL A 495 -3.13 13.83 14.81
CA VAL A 495 -4.22 13.77 15.78
C VAL A 495 -4.79 15.17 16.05
N ALA A 496 -3.93 16.18 16.16
CA ALA A 496 -4.38 17.57 16.32
C ALA A 496 -5.19 18.04 15.10
N GLY A 497 -4.82 17.63 13.88
CA GLY A 497 -5.58 17.87 12.66
C GLY A 497 -6.99 17.27 12.72
N VAL A 498 -7.08 15.96 13.02
CA VAL A 498 -8.38 15.27 13.20
C VAL A 498 -9.27 15.96 14.22
N LEU A 499 -8.71 16.33 15.39
CA LEU A 499 -9.47 16.99 16.45
C LEU A 499 -9.98 18.37 16.01
N LEU A 500 -9.23 19.08 15.17
CA LEU A 500 -9.63 20.36 14.62
C LEU A 500 -10.78 20.19 13.61
N ASP A 501 -10.64 19.24 12.68
CA ASP A 501 -11.63 18.97 11.65
C ASP A 501 -12.94 18.43 12.25
N LEU A 502 -12.87 17.61 13.30
CA LEU A 502 -14.05 17.11 14.03
C LEU A 502 -14.87 18.22 14.72
N LYS A 503 -14.27 19.39 15.05
CA LYS A 503 -15.02 20.50 15.64
C LYS A 503 -15.99 21.14 14.66
N THR A 504 -15.69 21.13 13.38
CA THR A 504 -16.50 21.74 12.33
C THR A 504 -17.36 20.73 11.57
N TYR A 505 -16.98 19.45 11.64
CA TYR A 505 -17.61 18.36 10.94
C TYR A 505 -18.80 17.78 11.68
N LYS A 506 -19.89 17.54 10.94
CA LYS A 506 -21.04 16.77 11.43
C LYS A 506 -21.08 15.43 10.70
N PRO A 507 -20.95 14.29 11.40
CA PRO A 507 -21.01 12.96 10.78
C PRO A 507 -22.25 12.80 9.91
N PHE A 508 -22.07 12.18 8.74
CA PHE A 508 -23.11 11.91 7.75
C PHE A 508 -23.79 13.13 7.11
N LYS A 509 -23.41 14.37 7.44
CA LYS A 509 -23.98 15.62 6.89
C LYS A 509 -23.01 16.36 5.93
N THR A 510 -22.07 15.68 5.32
CA THR A 510 -21.15 16.29 4.35
C THR A 510 -21.87 16.64 3.07
N SER A 511 -22.05 17.94 2.83
CA SER A 511 -22.24 18.52 1.50
C SER A 511 -20.97 19.28 1.12
N TYR A 512 -20.34 18.90 0.05
CA TYR A 512 -19.20 19.61 -0.54
C TYR A 512 -19.69 20.62 -1.55
#